data_4f6a43aac6df7f16052773c3ee717a83
#
_entry.id   4f6a43aac6df7f16052773c3ee717a83
#
_cell.length_a   1.000
_cell.length_b   1.000
_cell.length_c   1.000
_cell.angle_alpha   90.00
_cell.angle_beta   90.00
_cell.angle_gamma   90.00
#
_symmetry.space_group_name_H-M   'P 1'
#
loop_
_entity.id
_entity.type
_entity.pdbx_description
1 polymer ?
#
loop_
_entity_poly.entity_id
_entity_poly.type
_entity_poly.pdbx_seq_one_letter_code
_entity_poly.pdbx_strand_id
1 'polypeptide(L)'
;MKRRMVSAIIISIITLIALLVFIGLYVDESKRVQETYRSQYKINLGHVREDLDSYLNSEGDRDMRYVRLVSDMSSVNSFAFLINDFTEEQKAINQINTALIKYPDQMRTKLEELRDIVEDISNDLDKGYDNAFKLIESLNKKGT
;
A
#
# COMPACT_ATOMS: atom_id res chain seq x y z
N MET A 1 58.76 -1.56 12.86
CA MET A 1 57.54 -2.41 13.00
C MET A 1 56.44 -1.74 13.83
N LYS A 2 56.67 -1.24 15.02
CA LYS A 2 55.61 -0.65 15.91
C LYS A 2 54.78 0.48 15.26
N ARG A 3 55.38 1.44 14.54
CA ARG A 3 54.64 2.56 13.92
C ARG A 3 53.63 2.11 12.85
N ARG A 4 54.01 1.13 12.00
CA ARG A 4 53.09 0.59 10.95
C ARG A 4 51.90 -0.15 11.57
N MET A 5 52.14 -0.87 12.67
CA MET A 5 51.06 -1.57 13.38
C MET A 5 50.08 -0.59 14.06
N VAL A 6 50.61 0.48 14.68
CA VAL A 6 49.78 1.53 15.28
C VAL A 6 48.94 2.23 14.21
N SER A 7 49.52 2.60 13.07
CA SER A 7 48.77 3.22 11.95
C SER A 7 47.68 2.30 11.41
N ALA A 8 47.94 1.00 11.28
CA ALA A 8 46.92 0.04 10.83
C ALA A 8 45.74 -0.06 11.81
N ILE A 9 46.02 -0.07 13.12
CA ILE A 9 44.97 -0.08 14.15
C ILE A 9 44.10 1.19 14.08
N ILE A 10 44.73 2.36 13.95
CA ILE A 10 44.03 3.65 13.85
C ILE A 10 43.13 3.67 12.62
N ILE A 11 43.64 3.25 11.46
CA ILE A 11 42.84 3.18 10.21
C ILE A 11 41.66 2.22 10.40
N SER A 12 41.88 1.04 11.01
CA SER A 12 40.81 0.07 11.27
C SER A 12 39.70 0.65 12.16
N ILE A 13 40.07 1.39 13.20
CA ILE A 13 39.10 2.03 14.11
C ILE A 13 38.29 3.10 13.35
N ILE A 14 38.97 3.94 12.57
CA ILE A 14 38.28 5.00 11.77
C ILE A 14 37.32 4.36 10.77
N THR A 15 37.72 3.30 10.08
CA THR A 15 36.89 2.57 9.15
C THR A 15 35.67 1.96 9.84
N LEU A 16 35.85 1.39 11.02
CA LEU A 16 34.75 0.83 11.79
C LEU A 16 33.72 1.91 12.21
N ILE A 17 34.22 3.05 12.68
CA ILE A 17 33.33 4.19 13.05
C ILE A 17 32.59 4.68 11.81
N ALA A 18 33.28 4.87 10.69
CA ALA A 18 32.62 5.29 9.44
C ALA A 18 31.53 4.30 9.01
N LEU A 19 31.80 2.99 9.10
CA LEU A 19 30.80 1.95 8.79
C LEU A 19 29.57 2.05 9.68
N LEU A 20 29.74 2.23 10.99
CA LEU A 20 28.62 2.39 11.92
C LEU A 20 27.78 3.63 11.61
N VAL A 21 28.42 4.74 11.24
CA VAL A 21 27.73 5.97 10.82
C VAL A 21 26.92 5.71 9.54
N PHE A 22 27.53 5.05 8.54
CA PHE A 22 26.83 4.71 7.30
C PHE A 22 25.62 3.78 7.52
N ILE A 23 25.76 2.78 8.38
CA ILE A 23 24.63 1.90 8.73
C ILE A 23 23.52 2.71 9.40
N GLY A 24 23.84 3.61 10.34
CA GLY A 24 22.86 4.47 10.98
C GLY A 24 22.09 5.34 9.97
N LEU A 25 22.81 6.03 9.10
CA LEU A 25 22.20 6.85 8.04
C LEU A 25 21.34 6.05 7.07
N TYR A 26 21.77 4.85 6.70
CA TYR A 26 21.00 3.96 5.83
C TYR A 26 19.67 3.51 6.49
N VAL A 27 19.72 3.15 7.77
CA VAL A 27 18.52 2.75 8.52
C VAL A 27 17.53 3.91 8.64
N ASP A 28 18.01 5.12 8.95
CA ASP A 28 17.18 6.31 9.07
C ASP A 28 16.53 6.68 7.72
N GLU A 29 17.28 6.64 6.64
CA GLU A 29 16.75 6.90 5.29
C GLU A 29 15.73 5.84 4.89
N SER A 30 16.00 4.56 5.17
CA SER A 30 15.05 3.47 4.90
C SER A 30 13.73 3.67 5.63
N LYS A 31 13.75 4.08 6.91
CA LYS A 31 12.53 4.40 7.68
C LYS A 31 11.78 5.57 7.06
N ARG A 32 12.45 6.66 6.71
CA ARG A 32 11.84 7.84 6.07
C ARG A 32 11.16 7.48 4.76
N VAL A 33 11.77 6.63 3.95
CA VAL A 33 11.18 6.13 2.70
C VAL A 33 9.92 5.31 2.98
N GLN A 34 9.94 4.42 3.97
CA GLN A 34 8.77 3.62 4.34
C GLN A 34 7.62 4.48 4.89
N GLU A 35 7.90 5.49 5.70
CA GLU A 35 6.91 6.47 6.15
C GLU A 35 6.29 7.24 4.98
N THR A 36 7.10 7.58 3.97
CA THR A 36 6.61 8.22 2.74
C THR A 36 5.66 7.29 1.98
N TYR A 37 5.99 6.00 1.83
CA TYR A 37 5.12 5.03 1.16
C TYR A 37 3.81 4.82 1.91
N ARG A 38 3.85 4.70 3.24
CA ARG A 38 2.63 4.62 4.07
C ARG A 38 1.76 5.88 3.95
N SER A 39 2.38 7.06 3.91
CA SER A 39 1.66 8.32 3.71
C SER A 39 0.99 8.38 2.33
N GLN A 40 1.71 8.02 1.26
CA GLN A 40 1.16 7.98 -0.09
C GLN A 40 0.05 6.92 -0.24
N TYR A 41 0.22 5.76 0.38
CA TYR A 41 -0.81 4.74 0.44
C TYR A 41 -2.11 5.27 1.05
N LYS A 42 -2.00 5.96 2.21
CA LYS A 42 -3.15 6.59 2.88
C LYS A 42 -3.83 7.67 2.03
N ILE A 43 -3.04 8.52 1.35
CA ILE A 43 -3.58 9.56 0.45
C ILE A 43 -4.36 8.92 -0.69
N ASN A 44 -3.82 7.87 -1.32
CA ASN A 44 -4.49 7.18 -2.42
C ASN A 44 -5.76 6.44 -1.97
N LEU A 45 -5.79 5.88 -0.74
CA LEU A 45 -7.03 5.36 -0.15
C LEU A 45 -8.10 6.45 0.00
N GLY A 46 -7.69 7.68 0.34
CA GLY A 46 -8.58 8.84 0.37
C GLY A 46 -9.21 9.12 -1.00
N HIS A 47 -8.43 9.09 -2.07
CA HIS A 47 -8.94 9.25 -3.44
C HIS A 47 -9.91 8.13 -3.83
N VAL A 48 -9.58 6.87 -3.51
CA VAL A 48 -10.50 5.74 -3.73
C VAL A 48 -11.82 5.95 -3.00
N ARG A 49 -11.79 6.42 -1.75
CA ARG A 49 -13.00 6.74 -0.99
C ARG A 49 -13.83 7.84 -1.66
N GLU A 50 -13.20 8.92 -2.11
CA GLU A 50 -13.87 10.01 -2.83
C GLU A 50 -14.51 9.50 -4.13
N ASP A 51 -13.84 8.62 -4.87
CA ASP A 51 -14.37 8.02 -6.09
C ASP A 51 -15.56 7.08 -5.82
N LEU A 52 -15.50 6.30 -4.73
CA LEU A 52 -16.61 5.47 -4.27
C LEU A 52 -17.82 6.32 -3.90
N ASP A 53 -17.64 7.38 -3.11
CA ASP A 53 -18.70 8.33 -2.77
C ASP A 53 -19.26 9.03 -4.02
N SER A 54 -18.39 9.40 -4.95
CA SER A 54 -18.79 10.00 -6.22
C SER A 54 -19.62 9.04 -7.09
N TYR A 55 -19.24 7.75 -7.13
CA TYR A 55 -20.00 6.74 -7.86
C TYR A 55 -21.39 6.47 -7.24
N LEU A 56 -21.44 6.37 -5.91
CA LEU A 56 -22.64 6.01 -5.16
C LEU A 56 -23.67 7.15 -5.12
N ASN A 57 -23.20 8.39 -4.99
CA ASN A 57 -24.07 9.54 -4.69
C ASN A 57 -24.36 10.43 -5.90
N SER A 58 -23.74 10.21 -7.07
CA SER A 58 -23.91 11.07 -8.23
C SER A 58 -24.65 10.38 -9.36
N GLU A 59 -25.55 11.11 -10.01
CA GLU A 59 -26.21 10.67 -11.23
C GLU A 59 -25.32 10.95 -12.46
N GLY A 60 -25.36 10.05 -13.44
CA GLY A 60 -24.64 10.17 -14.72
C GLY A 60 -23.20 9.71 -14.69
N ASP A 61 -22.71 9.39 -15.88
CA ASP A 61 -21.34 8.96 -16.20
C ASP A 61 -20.74 7.89 -15.27
N ARG A 62 -21.54 6.90 -14.89
CA ARG A 62 -21.15 5.82 -13.97
C ARG A 62 -19.95 5.03 -14.48
N ASP A 63 -19.83 4.86 -15.79
CA ASP A 63 -18.71 4.10 -16.37
C ASP A 63 -17.39 4.84 -16.20
N MET A 64 -17.35 6.15 -16.44
CA MET A 64 -16.15 6.95 -16.22
C MET A 64 -15.75 6.99 -14.74
N ARG A 65 -16.71 7.13 -13.84
CA ARG A 65 -16.46 7.08 -12.38
C ARG A 65 -15.90 5.74 -11.94
N TYR A 66 -16.41 4.65 -12.52
CA TYR A 66 -15.89 3.32 -12.25
C TYR A 66 -14.44 3.15 -12.76
N VAL A 67 -14.14 3.63 -13.96
CA VAL A 67 -12.78 3.61 -14.52
C VAL A 67 -11.81 4.41 -13.64
N ARG A 68 -12.24 5.56 -13.12
CA ARG A 68 -11.44 6.36 -12.21
C ARG A 68 -11.18 5.63 -10.90
N LEU A 69 -12.20 5.03 -10.28
CA LEU A 69 -12.07 4.18 -9.10
C LEU A 69 -11.03 3.05 -9.33
N VAL A 70 -11.09 2.36 -10.47
CA VAL A 70 -10.12 1.30 -10.82
C VAL A 70 -8.70 1.86 -10.94
N SER A 71 -8.54 3.04 -11.52
CA SER A 71 -7.24 3.71 -11.65
C SER A 71 -6.65 4.05 -10.28
N ASP A 72 -7.46 4.66 -9.40
CA ASP A 72 -6.99 5.08 -8.08
C ASP A 72 -6.74 3.86 -7.17
N MET A 73 -7.57 2.81 -7.28
CA MET A 73 -7.30 1.54 -6.60
C MET A 73 -6.01 0.86 -7.09
N SER A 74 -5.66 0.99 -8.36
CA SER A 74 -4.38 0.50 -8.90
C SER A 74 -3.20 1.27 -8.33
N SER A 75 -3.36 2.56 -8.04
CA SER A 75 -2.36 3.37 -7.35
C SER A 75 -2.18 2.92 -5.90
N VAL A 76 -3.28 2.67 -5.17
CA VAL A 76 -3.26 2.09 -3.82
C VAL A 76 -2.50 0.76 -3.83
N ASN A 77 -2.82 -0.13 -4.77
CA ASN A 77 -2.16 -1.42 -4.91
C ASN A 77 -0.64 -1.27 -5.14
N SER A 78 -0.23 -0.31 -5.97
CA SER A 78 1.18 -0.06 -6.25
C SER A 78 1.94 0.38 -4.99
N PHE A 79 1.37 1.27 -4.17
CA PHE A 79 1.99 1.70 -2.92
C PHE A 79 1.98 0.60 -1.85
N ALA A 80 0.94 -0.25 -1.78
CA ALA A 80 0.92 -1.38 -0.88
C ALA A 80 2.12 -2.33 -1.10
N PHE A 81 2.55 -2.53 -2.35
CA PHE A 81 3.74 -3.34 -2.66
C PHE A 81 5.08 -2.71 -2.26
N LEU A 82 5.12 -1.41 -1.99
CA LEU A 82 6.35 -0.70 -1.58
C LEU A 82 6.53 -0.67 -0.05
N ILE A 83 5.51 -1.05 0.71
CA ILE A 83 5.56 -1.10 2.17
C ILE A 83 6.07 -2.47 2.61
N ASN A 84 7.24 -2.50 3.23
CA ASN A 84 7.99 -3.72 3.49
C ASN A 84 7.30 -4.73 4.43
N ASP A 85 6.53 -4.24 5.40
CA ASP A 85 5.85 -5.04 6.41
C ASP A 85 4.41 -5.43 6.05
N PHE A 86 3.92 -4.96 4.90
CA PHE A 86 2.64 -5.36 4.35
C PHE A 86 2.77 -6.70 3.59
N THR A 87 2.14 -7.75 4.07
CA THR A 87 2.10 -9.07 3.40
C THR A 87 0.67 -9.48 3.09
N GLU A 88 -0.17 -9.65 4.10
CA GLU A 88 -1.59 -9.95 3.90
C GLU A 88 -2.35 -8.71 3.43
N GLU A 89 -1.93 -7.53 3.84
CA GLU A 89 -2.43 -6.25 3.37
C GLU A 89 -2.25 -6.09 1.85
N GLN A 90 -1.05 -6.32 1.33
CA GLN A 90 -0.76 -6.32 -0.11
C GLN A 90 -1.64 -7.31 -0.85
N LYS A 91 -1.80 -8.50 -0.31
CA LYS A 91 -2.61 -9.56 -0.93
C LYS A 91 -4.08 -9.15 -0.99
N ALA A 92 -4.64 -8.62 0.10
CA ALA A 92 -6.02 -8.15 0.15
C ALA A 92 -6.27 -7.03 -0.88
N ILE A 93 -5.43 -6.01 -0.89
CA ILE A 93 -5.51 -4.88 -1.82
C ILE A 93 -5.36 -5.33 -3.28
N ASN A 94 -4.40 -6.20 -3.56
CA ASN A 94 -4.21 -6.74 -4.91
C ASN A 94 -5.42 -7.56 -5.37
N GLN A 95 -6.05 -8.31 -4.48
CA GLN A 95 -7.26 -9.07 -4.82
C GLN A 95 -8.46 -8.15 -5.09
N ILE A 96 -8.65 -7.06 -4.30
CA ILE A 96 -9.69 -6.05 -4.57
C ILE A 96 -9.44 -5.40 -5.93
N ASN A 97 -8.22 -4.92 -6.20
CA ASN A 97 -7.87 -4.32 -7.48
C ASN A 97 -8.13 -5.27 -8.65
N THR A 98 -7.74 -6.53 -8.50
CA THR A 98 -8.00 -7.59 -9.49
C THR A 98 -9.50 -7.82 -9.68
N ALA A 99 -10.28 -7.83 -8.61
CA ALA A 99 -11.72 -8.04 -8.68
C ALA A 99 -12.45 -6.89 -9.38
N LEU A 100 -12.07 -5.64 -9.11
CA LEU A 100 -12.60 -4.46 -9.81
C LEU A 100 -12.36 -4.54 -11.33
N ILE A 101 -11.23 -5.09 -11.76
CA ILE A 101 -10.89 -5.23 -13.18
C ILE A 101 -11.59 -6.45 -13.81
N LYS A 102 -11.59 -7.60 -13.14
CA LYS A 102 -12.05 -8.87 -13.73
C LYS A 102 -13.56 -9.11 -13.58
N TYR A 103 -14.17 -8.57 -12.54
CA TYR A 103 -15.58 -8.80 -12.20
C TYR A 103 -16.34 -7.48 -12.00
N PRO A 104 -16.31 -6.54 -12.98
CA PRO A 104 -16.85 -5.20 -12.82
C PRO A 104 -18.32 -5.20 -12.44
N ASP A 105 -19.15 -6.05 -13.06
CA ASP A 105 -20.59 -6.08 -12.79
C ASP A 105 -20.91 -6.55 -11.36
N GLN A 106 -20.18 -7.53 -10.85
CA GLN A 106 -20.34 -7.98 -9.48
C GLN A 106 -19.82 -6.91 -8.49
N MET A 107 -18.66 -6.32 -8.78
CA MET A 107 -18.07 -5.29 -7.92
C MET A 107 -18.96 -4.03 -7.84
N ARG A 108 -19.60 -3.64 -8.93
CA ARG A 108 -20.56 -2.50 -8.93
C ARG A 108 -21.69 -2.67 -7.91
N THR A 109 -22.12 -3.91 -7.63
CA THR A 109 -23.14 -4.19 -6.62
C THR A 109 -22.61 -4.20 -5.18
N LYS A 110 -21.30 -4.13 -4.99
CA LYS A 110 -20.59 -4.22 -3.71
C LYS A 110 -19.78 -2.97 -3.35
N LEU A 111 -20.00 -1.86 -4.09
CA LEU A 111 -19.20 -0.66 -3.87
C LEU A 111 -19.50 0.02 -2.52
N GLU A 112 -20.70 -0.15 -1.94
CA GLU A 112 -20.99 0.31 -0.57
C GLU A 112 -20.16 -0.46 0.45
N GLU A 113 -20.12 -1.79 0.34
CA GLU A 113 -19.29 -2.64 1.21
C GLU A 113 -17.79 -2.33 1.04
N LEU A 114 -17.35 -2.10 -0.20
CA LEU A 114 -15.97 -1.70 -0.49
C LEU A 114 -15.64 -0.33 0.13
N ARG A 115 -16.56 0.64 0.09
CA ARG A 115 -16.36 1.94 0.72
C ARG A 115 -16.11 1.83 2.22
N ASP A 116 -16.92 1.03 2.91
CA ASP A 116 -16.78 0.82 4.35
C ASP A 116 -15.42 0.16 4.69
N ILE A 117 -14.99 -0.81 3.87
CA ILE A 117 -13.66 -1.45 4.00
C ILE A 117 -12.54 -0.42 3.79
N VAL A 118 -12.63 0.41 2.76
CA VAL A 118 -11.62 1.44 2.47
C VAL A 118 -11.58 2.49 3.60
N GLU A 119 -12.71 2.83 4.19
CA GLU A 119 -12.78 3.71 5.34
C GLU A 119 -12.10 3.11 6.58
N ASP A 120 -12.37 1.84 6.89
CA ASP A 120 -11.73 1.13 7.99
C ASP A 120 -10.20 1.10 7.83
N ILE A 121 -9.71 0.74 6.64
CA ILE A 121 -8.27 0.71 6.33
C ILE A 121 -7.67 2.14 6.40
N SER A 122 -8.36 3.16 5.92
CA SER A 122 -7.88 4.55 5.97
C SER A 122 -7.74 5.08 7.39
N ASN A 123 -8.60 4.62 8.31
CA ASN A 123 -8.57 5.01 9.71
C ASN A 123 -7.42 4.32 10.48
N ASP A 124 -7.15 3.07 10.16
CA ASP A 124 -6.04 2.30 10.75
C ASP A 124 -5.44 1.38 9.67
N LEU A 125 -4.25 1.73 9.19
CA LEU A 125 -3.60 1.06 8.05
C LEU A 125 -3.21 -0.41 8.34
N ASP A 126 -3.32 -0.84 9.57
CA ASP A 126 -3.00 -2.22 9.98
C ASP A 126 -4.28 -3.05 10.23
N LYS A 127 -5.49 -2.52 9.90
CA LYS A 127 -6.79 -3.17 10.12
C LYS A 127 -7.71 -3.13 8.88
N GLY A 128 -8.80 -3.87 8.96
CA GLY A 128 -9.87 -3.85 7.94
C GLY A 128 -9.67 -4.86 6.80
N TYR A 129 -8.52 -5.48 6.67
CA TYR A 129 -8.21 -6.40 5.56
C TYR A 129 -8.98 -7.72 5.61
N ASP A 130 -9.40 -8.19 6.78
CA ASP A 130 -10.26 -9.37 6.91
C ASP A 130 -11.60 -9.19 6.20
N ASN A 131 -12.17 -7.98 6.25
CA ASN A 131 -13.41 -7.66 5.53
C ASN A 131 -13.15 -7.59 4.01
N ALA A 132 -11.97 -7.14 3.58
CA ALA A 132 -11.56 -7.20 2.19
C ALA A 132 -11.52 -8.65 1.67
N PHE A 133 -10.97 -9.59 2.42
CA PHE A 133 -10.98 -11.01 2.05
C PHE A 133 -12.39 -11.57 1.96
N LYS A 134 -13.28 -11.27 2.93
CA LYS A 134 -14.68 -11.71 2.90
C LYS A 134 -15.42 -11.19 1.66
N LEU A 135 -15.25 -9.92 1.32
CA LEU A 135 -15.81 -9.34 0.10
C LEU A 135 -15.36 -10.13 -1.13
N ILE A 136 -14.07 -10.41 -1.26
CA ILE A 136 -13.50 -11.18 -2.38
C ILE A 136 -14.00 -12.63 -2.42
N GLU A 137 -14.17 -13.28 -1.27
CA GLU A 137 -14.72 -14.64 -1.17
C GLU A 137 -16.19 -14.70 -1.59
N SER A 138 -16.94 -13.63 -1.37
CA SER A 138 -18.35 -13.53 -1.75
C SER A 138 -18.58 -13.39 -3.27
N LEU A 139 -17.53 -13.15 -4.07
CA LEU A 139 -17.63 -13.05 -5.52
C LEU A 139 -17.75 -14.43 -6.16
N ASN A 140 -18.66 -14.57 -7.13
CA ASN A 140 -18.78 -15.77 -7.93
C ASN A 140 -17.67 -15.83 -8.99
N LYS A 141 -16.59 -16.55 -8.67
CA LYS A 141 -15.42 -16.71 -9.57
C LYS A 141 -15.64 -17.76 -10.68
N LYS A 142 -16.79 -18.44 -10.70
CA LYS A 142 -17.11 -19.49 -11.67
C LYS A 142 -18.01 -19.02 -12.83
N GLY A 143 -18.30 -17.73 -12.89
CA GLY A 143 -19.26 -17.25 -13.81
C GLY A 143 -18.70 -16.28 -14.83
N THR A 144 -18.65 -16.72 -15.99
CA THR A 144 -19.23 -16.08 -17.16
C THR A 144 -19.84 -17.13 -18.01
#